data_858961f466ce8876a40a48adde3df575
#
_entry.id   858961f466ce8876a40a48adde3df575
#
_cell.length_a   1.000
_cell.length_b   1.000
_cell.length_c   1.000
_cell.angle_alpha   90.00
_cell.angle_beta   90.00
_cell.angle_gamma   90.00
#
_symmetry.space_group_name_H-M   'P 1'
#
loop_
_entity.id
_entity.type
_entity.pdbx_description
1 polymer ?
#
loop_
_entity_poly.entity_id
_entity_poly.type
_entity_poly.pdbx_seq_one_letter_code
_entity_poly.pdbx_strand_id
1 'polypeptide(L)'
;MGWLVLLAFLVSGCPAKTIQYPAEHERLLRLDQALESLRNAYEQKDRVGFRSMMSSSDQTDELQRQAEMDFEAFHAITLEFRIERVMMAKDDLDVLVNWQGTWKKDANDTGTRQRGHARLQWVGTGSILLRGAQGDLPFGMQTKQMLSQPSSPLR
;
A
#
# COMPACT_ATOMS: atom_id res chain seq x y z
N MET A 1 70.74 -24.62 -11.76
CA MET A 1 69.60 -25.32 -11.19
C MET A 1 68.67 -24.27 -10.55
N GLY A 2 67.74 -23.76 -11.31
CA GLY A 2 66.79 -22.78 -10.85
C GLY A 2 65.40 -23.37 -10.86
N TRP A 3 64.79 -23.46 -9.69
CA TRP A 3 63.43 -24.00 -9.52
C TRP A 3 62.45 -22.81 -9.50
N LEU A 4 61.71 -22.67 -10.58
CA LEU A 4 60.65 -21.69 -10.74
C LEU A 4 59.36 -22.26 -10.09
N VAL A 5 59.01 -21.71 -8.93
CA VAL A 5 57.74 -22.01 -8.29
C VAL A 5 56.64 -21.12 -8.89
N LEU A 6 55.77 -21.75 -9.69
CA LEU A 6 54.61 -21.10 -10.29
C LEU A 6 53.48 -21.05 -9.27
N LEU A 7 53.23 -19.86 -8.67
CA LEU A 7 52.12 -19.64 -7.75
C LEU A 7 50.84 -19.45 -8.55
N ALA A 8 49.96 -20.45 -8.62
CA ALA A 8 48.63 -20.35 -9.22
C ALA A 8 47.66 -19.69 -8.22
N PHE A 9 47.32 -18.43 -8.45
CA PHE A 9 46.24 -17.75 -7.73
C PHE A 9 44.90 -18.31 -8.19
N LEU A 10 44.24 -19.13 -7.34
CA LEU A 10 42.85 -19.52 -7.50
C LEU A 10 41.96 -18.33 -7.12
N VAL A 11 41.47 -17.63 -8.11
CA VAL A 11 40.42 -16.62 -7.94
C VAL A 11 39.12 -17.36 -7.71
N SER A 12 38.73 -17.53 -6.44
CA SER A 12 37.40 -18.02 -6.05
C SER A 12 36.38 -16.91 -6.33
N GLY A 13 35.81 -16.92 -7.53
CA GLY A 13 34.66 -16.08 -7.86
C GLY A 13 33.47 -16.51 -7.00
N CYS A 14 32.99 -15.60 -6.14
CA CYS A 14 31.69 -15.79 -5.47
C CYS A 14 30.61 -15.95 -6.54
N PRO A 15 29.79 -17.01 -6.52
CA PRO A 15 28.66 -17.13 -7.42
C PRO A 15 27.67 -16.02 -7.07
N ALA A 16 27.41 -15.11 -8.00
CA ALA A 16 26.31 -14.16 -7.90
C ALA A 16 25.01 -14.96 -7.69
N LYS A 17 24.29 -14.67 -6.60
CA LYS A 17 22.97 -15.30 -6.34
C LYS A 17 22.06 -14.99 -7.53
N THR A 18 21.84 -15.97 -8.38
CA THR A 18 20.86 -15.87 -9.46
C THR A 18 19.47 -15.79 -8.82
N ILE A 19 18.71 -14.75 -9.14
CA ILE A 19 17.33 -14.63 -8.70
C ILE A 19 16.55 -15.80 -9.31
N GLN A 20 16.08 -16.71 -8.46
CA GLN A 20 15.49 -17.97 -8.90
C GLN A 20 14.12 -17.79 -9.59
N TYR A 21 13.43 -16.65 -9.32
CA TYR A 21 12.12 -16.30 -9.87
C TYR A 21 12.07 -14.82 -10.23
N PRO A 22 12.69 -14.41 -11.35
CA PRO A 22 12.75 -12.99 -11.73
C PRO A 22 11.38 -12.36 -11.98
N ALA A 23 10.41 -13.13 -12.51
CA ALA A 23 9.07 -12.63 -12.79
C ALA A 23 8.28 -12.30 -11.51
N GLU A 24 8.38 -13.13 -10.47
CA GLU A 24 7.79 -12.88 -9.16
C GLU A 24 8.44 -11.69 -8.47
N HIS A 25 9.75 -11.55 -8.58
CA HIS A 25 10.46 -10.41 -8.02
C HIS A 25 10.03 -9.08 -8.66
N GLU A 26 9.96 -9.04 -10.00
CA GLU A 26 9.46 -7.85 -10.71
C GLU A 26 8.00 -7.53 -10.34
N ARG A 27 7.19 -8.55 -10.15
CA ARG A 27 5.79 -8.37 -9.74
C ARG A 27 5.66 -7.77 -8.34
N LEU A 28 6.53 -8.19 -7.40
CA LEU A 28 6.60 -7.59 -6.07
C LEU A 28 7.04 -6.12 -6.13
N LEU A 29 8.00 -5.77 -6.97
CA LEU A 29 8.39 -4.36 -7.16
C LEU A 29 7.23 -3.52 -7.72
N ARG A 30 6.45 -4.06 -8.66
CA ARG A 30 5.26 -3.37 -9.18
C ARG A 30 4.16 -3.23 -8.12
N LEU A 31 4.02 -4.23 -7.24
CA LEU A 31 3.10 -4.15 -6.10
C LEU A 31 3.50 -3.04 -5.13
N ASP A 32 4.79 -2.96 -4.76
CA ASP A 32 5.30 -1.87 -3.91
C ASP A 32 5.02 -0.50 -4.52
N GLN A 33 5.26 -0.35 -5.82
CA GLN A 33 4.97 0.88 -6.55
C GLN A 33 3.47 1.20 -6.58
N ALA A 34 2.61 0.18 -6.76
CA ALA A 34 1.16 0.34 -6.76
C ALA A 34 0.64 0.76 -5.37
N LEU A 35 1.14 0.14 -4.31
CA LEU A 35 0.78 0.48 -2.93
C LEU A 35 1.22 1.92 -2.59
N GLU A 36 2.44 2.30 -2.99
CA GLU A 36 2.96 3.64 -2.78
C GLU A 36 2.19 4.69 -3.58
N SER A 37 1.80 4.37 -4.83
CA SER A 37 0.99 5.25 -5.66
C SER A 37 -0.41 5.45 -5.08
N LEU A 38 -1.02 4.39 -4.54
CA LEU A 38 -2.32 4.45 -3.86
C LEU A 38 -2.23 5.36 -2.62
N ARG A 39 -1.18 5.21 -1.81
CA ARG A 39 -0.92 6.04 -0.63
C ARG A 39 -0.76 7.51 -1.02
N ASN A 40 0.09 7.79 -1.99
CA ASN A 40 0.37 9.15 -2.46
C ASN A 40 -0.88 9.82 -3.02
N ALA A 41 -1.67 9.13 -3.84
CA ALA A 41 -2.92 9.66 -4.38
C ALA A 41 -3.92 9.99 -3.26
N TYR A 42 -4.00 9.16 -2.22
CA TYR A 42 -4.86 9.42 -1.07
C TYR A 42 -4.39 10.62 -0.25
N GLU A 43 -3.10 10.73 0.08
CA GLU A 43 -2.54 11.88 0.81
C GLU A 43 -2.68 13.20 0.05
N GLN A 44 -2.48 13.17 -1.26
CA GLN A 44 -2.60 14.33 -2.14
C GLN A 44 -4.06 14.65 -2.52
N LYS A 45 -5.01 13.80 -2.11
CA LYS A 45 -6.43 13.91 -2.45
C LYS A 45 -6.67 13.91 -3.96
N ASP A 46 -5.83 13.18 -4.69
CA ASP A 46 -5.93 13.00 -6.13
C ASP A 46 -7.01 11.96 -6.46
N ARG A 47 -8.22 12.42 -6.72
CA ARG A 47 -9.39 11.56 -7.03
C ARG A 47 -9.15 10.70 -8.27
N VAL A 48 -8.57 11.29 -9.29
CA VAL A 48 -8.31 10.60 -10.57
C VAL A 48 -7.20 9.58 -10.40
N GLY A 49 -6.09 9.96 -9.77
CA GLY A 49 -4.97 9.07 -9.45
C GLY A 49 -5.42 7.90 -8.57
N PHE A 50 -6.18 8.18 -7.50
CA PHE A 50 -6.69 7.15 -6.61
C PHE A 50 -7.61 6.15 -7.35
N ARG A 51 -8.52 6.65 -8.18
CA ARG A 51 -9.39 5.80 -9.00
C ARG A 51 -8.62 4.97 -10.03
N SER A 52 -7.58 5.51 -10.62
CA SER A 52 -6.78 4.82 -11.63
C SER A 52 -6.02 3.59 -11.10
N MET A 53 -5.84 3.51 -9.77
CA MET A 53 -5.21 2.37 -9.11
C MET A 53 -6.18 1.22 -8.84
N MET A 54 -7.47 1.35 -9.18
CA MET A 54 -8.52 0.39 -8.87
C MET A 54 -9.07 -0.29 -10.11
N SER A 55 -9.38 -1.57 -10.00
CA SER A 55 -10.22 -2.27 -10.97
C SER A 55 -11.69 -1.84 -10.79
N SER A 56 -12.52 -1.99 -11.82
CA SER A 56 -13.94 -1.64 -11.72
C SER A 56 -14.72 -2.74 -11.00
N SER A 57 -15.29 -2.41 -9.83
CA SER A 57 -16.18 -3.28 -9.05
C SER A 57 -16.95 -2.44 -8.04
N ASP A 58 -18.09 -2.94 -7.55
CA ASP A 58 -18.88 -2.27 -6.51
C ASP A 58 -18.07 -1.98 -5.25
N GLN A 59 -17.14 -2.89 -4.89
CA GLN A 59 -16.29 -2.74 -3.72
C GLN A 59 -15.29 -1.60 -3.87
N THR A 60 -14.68 -1.47 -5.05
CA THR A 60 -13.73 -0.37 -5.34
C THR A 60 -14.46 0.97 -5.54
N ASP A 61 -15.69 0.95 -6.06
CA ASP A 61 -16.52 2.14 -6.16
C ASP A 61 -16.88 2.68 -4.76
N GLU A 62 -17.19 1.80 -3.83
CA GLU A 62 -17.41 2.17 -2.42
C GLU A 62 -16.15 2.72 -1.76
N LEU A 63 -14.97 2.10 -1.98
CA LEU A 63 -13.69 2.61 -1.49
C LEU A 63 -13.40 4.02 -2.02
N GLN A 64 -13.64 4.24 -3.31
CA GLN A 64 -13.50 5.56 -3.94
C GLN A 64 -14.40 6.59 -3.26
N ARG A 65 -15.67 6.27 -3.07
CA ARG A 65 -16.63 7.16 -2.43
C ARG A 65 -16.21 7.52 -1.00
N GLN A 66 -15.75 6.54 -0.23
CA GLN A 66 -15.26 6.76 1.13
C GLN A 66 -14.01 7.64 1.17
N ALA A 67 -13.06 7.42 0.25
CA ALA A 67 -11.87 8.27 0.14
C ALA A 67 -12.22 9.69 -0.25
N GLU A 68 -13.18 9.88 -1.16
CA GLU A 68 -13.63 11.22 -1.57
C GLU A 68 -14.28 12.00 -0.41
N MET A 69 -15.02 11.33 0.46
CA MET A 69 -15.54 11.95 1.68
C MET A 69 -14.39 12.41 2.61
N ASP A 70 -13.33 11.63 2.71
CA ASP A 70 -12.14 12.03 3.48
C ASP A 70 -11.44 13.23 2.83
N PHE A 71 -11.34 13.26 1.50
CA PHE A 71 -10.72 14.40 0.76
C PHE A 71 -11.43 15.71 0.99
N GLU A 72 -12.75 15.69 1.18
CA GLU A 72 -13.55 16.87 1.49
C GLU A 72 -13.48 17.27 2.96
N ALA A 73 -13.42 16.28 3.86
CA ALA A 73 -13.51 16.50 5.29
C ALA A 73 -12.19 16.91 5.94
N PHE A 74 -11.04 16.48 5.38
CA PHE A 74 -9.75 16.70 5.99
C PHE A 74 -8.89 17.69 5.19
N HIS A 75 -8.26 18.61 5.89
CA HIS A 75 -7.29 19.55 5.32
C HIS A 75 -6.02 18.84 4.89
N ALA A 76 -5.49 17.98 5.75
CA ALA A 76 -4.29 17.19 5.49
C ALA A 76 -4.46 15.74 5.95
N ILE A 77 -3.92 14.83 5.15
CA ILE A 77 -3.89 13.38 5.41
C ILE A 77 -2.45 12.91 5.28
N THR A 78 -1.98 12.14 6.24
CA THR A 78 -0.73 11.38 6.15
C THR A 78 -1.03 9.92 6.41
N LEU A 79 -0.43 9.03 5.63
CA LEU A 79 -0.66 7.58 5.71
C LEU A 79 0.64 6.85 5.45
N GLU A 80 0.88 5.81 6.23
CA GLU A 80 2.01 4.91 6.07
C GLU A 80 1.49 3.47 6.02
N PHE A 81 1.98 2.70 5.05
CA PHE A 81 1.74 1.27 4.95
C PHE A 81 3.01 0.49 5.28
N ARG A 82 2.83 -0.62 5.97
CA ARG A 82 3.86 -1.61 6.19
C ARG A 82 3.35 -2.98 5.78
N ILE A 83 3.94 -3.56 4.76
CA ILE A 83 3.59 -4.90 4.30
C ILE A 83 4.04 -5.92 5.34
N GLU A 84 3.11 -6.76 5.80
CA GLU A 84 3.39 -7.90 6.68
C GLU A 84 3.59 -9.18 5.88
N ARG A 85 2.74 -9.39 4.87
CA ARG A 85 2.74 -10.60 4.07
C ARG A 85 2.17 -10.35 2.69
N VAL A 86 2.76 -11.00 1.71
CA VAL A 86 2.24 -11.08 0.35
C VAL A 86 2.00 -12.55 0.00
N MET A 87 0.81 -12.87 -0.48
CA MET A 87 0.45 -14.17 -1.01
C MET A 87 0.10 -13.99 -2.48
N MET A 88 0.81 -14.72 -3.35
CA MET A 88 0.62 -14.68 -4.79
C MET A 88 -0.01 -15.98 -5.28
N ALA A 89 -1.08 -15.86 -6.07
CA ALA A 89 -1.73 -16.98 -6.71
C ALA A 89 -2.17 -16.58 -8.12
N LYS A 90 -1.50 -17.09 -9.14
CA LYS A 90 -1.73 -16.70 -10.55
C LYS A 90 -1.64 -15.17 -10.70
N ASP A 91 -2.75 -14.54 -11.08
CA ASP A 91 -2.83 -13.09 -11.28
C ASP A 91 -3.24 -12.32 -10.03
N ASP A 92 -3.61 -13.02 -8.96
CA ASP A 92 -4.03 -12.43 -7.69
C ASP A 92 -2.85 -12.22 -6.74
N LEU A 93 -2.92 -11.12 -5.98
CA LEU A 93 -2.00 -10.76 -4.92
C LEU A 93 -2.83 -10.36 -3.69
N ASP A 94 -2.75 -11.14 -2.64
CA ASP A 94 -3.30 -10.80 -1.34
C ASP A 94 -2.22 -10.21 -0.45
N VAL A 95 -2.40 -8.98 -0.01
CA VAL A 95 -1.41 -8.23 0.77
C VAL A 95 -1.97 -7.89 2.13
N LEU A 96 -1.35 -8.41 3.17
CA LEU A 96 -1.64 -8.00 4.54
C LEU A 96 -0.74 -6.82 4.89
N VAL A 97 -1.36 -5.73 5.31
CA VAL A 97 -0.67 -4.50 5.69
C VAL A 97 -1.06 -4.04 7.09
N ASN A 98 -0.08 -3.56 7.82
CA ASN A 98 -0.30 -2.63 8.92
C ASN A 98 -0.28 -1.22 8.35
N TRP A 99 -1.12 -0.37 8.87
CA TRP A 99 -1.11 1.03 8.51
C TRP A 99 -1.21 1.93 9.75
N GLN A 100 -0.68 3.13 9.60
CA GLN A 100 -0.89 4.22 10.54
C GLN A 100 -1.06 5.53 9.78
N GLY A 101 -1.87 6.42 10.31
CA GLY A 101 -2.13 7.68 9.64
C GLY A 101 -2.60 8.78 10.59
N THR A 102 -2.60 9.99 10.07
CA THR A 102 -3.08 11.20 10.77
C THR A 102 -3.97 12.00 9.83
N TRP A 103 -5.15 12.36 10.31
CA TRP A 103 -6.15 13.16 9.58
C TRP A 103 -6.38 14.47 10.33
N LYS A 104 -6.11 15.60 9.67
CA LYS A 104 -6.26 16.95 10.22
C LYS A 104 -7.43 17.66 9.55
N LYS A 105 -8.31 18.26 10.33
CA LYS A 105 -9.45 19.04 9.80
C LYS A 105 -9.08 20.42 9.32
N ASP A 106 -8.10 21.04 9.95
CA ASP A 106 -7.57 22.35 9.59
C ASP A 106 -6.06 22.44 9.87
N ALA A 107 -5.43 23.57 9.52
CA ALA A 107 -3.99 23.77 9.65
C ALA A 107 -3.49 23.77 11.10
N ASN A 108 -4.34 24.12 12.06
CA ASN A 108 -4.01 24.20 13.49
C ASN A 108 -4.37 22.91 14.24
N ASP A 109 -5.07 21.98 13.58
CA ASP A 109 -5.45 20.70 14.16
C ASP A 109 -4.22 19.82 14.37
N THR A 110 -4.09 19.22 15.55
CA THR A 110 -3.06 18.22 15.84
C THR A 110 -3.29 16.94 15.07
N GLY A 111 -4.52 16.72 14.62
CA GLY A 111 -4.95 15.58 13.84
C GLY A 111 -5.37 14.37 14.68
N THR A 112 -6.27 13.60 14.12
CA THR A 112 -6.66 12.30 14.66
C THR A 112 -5.70 11.24 14.15
N ARG A 113 -5.00 10.57 15.06
CA ARG A 113 -4.10 9.45 14.74
C ARG A 113 -4.87 8.15 14.83
N GLN A 114 -4.73 7.32 13.82
CA GLN A 114 -5.30 5.97 13.76
C GLN A 114 -4.27 4.97 13.21
N ARG A 115 -4.48 3.72 13.53
CA ARG A 115 -3.71 2.58 13.02
C ARG A 115 -4.61 1.37 12.91
N GLY A 116 -4.26 0.46 12.03
CA GLY A 116 -5.03 -0.76 11.84
C GLY A 116 -4.33 -1.78 10.96
N HIS A 117 -5.07 -2.84 10.66
CA HIS A 117 -4.64 -3.95 9.82
C HIS A 117 -5.66 -4.14 8.70
N ALA A 118 -5.17 -4.24 7.48
CA ALA A 118 -6.02 -4.44 6.33
C ALA A 118 -5.47 -5.56 5.43
N ARG A 119 -6.39 -6.18 4.69
CA ARG A 119 -6.09 -7.08 3.59
C ARG A 119 -6.45 -6.37 2.29
N LEU A 120 -5.46 -6.11 1.47
CA LEU A 120 -5.61 -5.50 0.17
C LEU A 120 -5.51 -6.57 -0.91
N GLN A 121 -6.51 -6.66 -1.76
CA GLN A 121 -6.58 -7.64 -2.83
C GLN A 121 -6.25 -6.96 -4.15
N TRP A 122 -5.14 -7.34 -4.75
CA TRP A 122 -4.66 -6.80 -6.01
C TRP A 122 -4.73 -7.83 -7.11
N VAL A 123 -4.83 -7.37 -8.34
CA VAL A 123 -4.90 -8.22 -9.53
C VAL A 123 -4.01 -7.67 -10.64
N GLY A 124 -3.41 -8.59 -11.39
CA GLY A 124 -2.61 -8.27 -12.56
C GLY A 124 -1.16 -8.74 -12.46
N THR A 125 -0.49 -8.72 -13.57
CA THR A 125 0.93 -9.08 -13.71
C THR A 125 1.76 -7.92 -14.24
N GLY A 126 1.31 -7.25 -15.27
CA GLY A 126 1.95 -6.06 -15.84
C GLY A 126 1.48 -4.79 -15.13
N SER A 127 0.19 -4.52 -15.17
CA SER A 127 -0.46 -3.47 -14.41
C SER A 127 -1.11 -4.08 -13.17
N ILE A 128 -0.78 -3.59 -11.99
CA ILE A 128 -1.31 -4.07 -10.71
C ILE A 128 -2.41 -3.12 -10.25
N LEU A 129 -3.64 -3.62 -10.10
CA LEU A 129 -4.81 -2.84 -9.71
C LEU A 129 -5.43 -3.39 -8.44
N LEU A 130 -5.88 -2.50 -7.55
CA LEU A 130 -6.63 -2.87 -6.36
C LEU A 130 -8.02 -3.35 -6.78
N ARG A 131 -8.37 -4.58 -6.42
CA ARG A 131 -9.67 -5.20 -6.69
C ARG A 131 -10.62 -5.10 -5.51
N GLY A 132 -10.07 -5.05 -4.30
CA GLY A 132 -10.85 -4.98 -3.08
C GLY A 132 -9.97 -4.80 -1.85
N ALA A 133 -10.62 -4.50 -0.75
CA ALA A 133 -9.97 -4.34 0.54
C ALA A 133 -10.90 -4.78 1.66
N GLN A 134 -10.33 -5.34 2.73
CA GLN A 134 -11.06 -5.87 3.87
C GLN A 134 -10.31 -5.56 5.16
N GLY A 135 -11.04 -5.62 6.28
CA GLY A 135 -10.49 -5.37 7.60
C GLY A 135 -10.62 -3.91 8.02
N ASP A 136 -9.70 -3.47 8.86
CA ASP A 136 -9.69 -2.09 9.31
C ASP A 136 -8.94 -1.22 8.29
N LEU A 137 -9.69 -0.53 7.44
CA LEU A 137 -9.15 0.24 6.31
C LEU A 137 -8.77 1.66 6.74
N PRO A 138 -7.72 2.27 6.16
CA PRO A 138 -7.38 3.67 6.40
C PRO A 138 -8.29 4.66 5.66
N PHE A 139 -9.18 4.17 4.80
CA PHE A 139 -10.13 4.97 4.03
C PHE A 139 -11.47 5.06 4.74
N GLY A 140 -12.24 6.13 4.49
CA GLY A 140 -13.53 6.35 5.12
C GLY A 140 -13.43 6.84 6.57
N MET A 141 -12.38 7.55 6.92
CA MET A 141 -12.16 8.06 8.29
C MET A 141 -13.20 9.08 8.70
N GLN A 142 -13.73 9.88 7.75
CA GLN A 142 -14.84 10.77 8.03
C GLN A 142 -16.10 10.03 8.48
N THR A 143 -16.45 8.95 7.78
CA THR A 143 -17.60 8.11 8.16
C THR A 143 -17.39 7.45 9.52
N LYS A 144 -16.19 6.92 9.79
CA LYS A 144 -15.86 6.30 11.08
C LYS A 144 -15.96 7.30 12.24
N GLN A 145 -15.51 8.54 12.06
CA GLN A 145 -15.61 9.58 13.05
C GLN A 145 -17.06 9.99 13.31
N MET A 146 -17.90 10.07 12.28
CA MET A 146 -19.33 10.36 12.43
C MET A 146 -20.06 9.28 13.23
N LEU A 147 -19.73 7.99 12.98
CA LEU A 147 -20.34 6.86 13.70
C LEU A 147 -19.86 6.74 15.15
N SER A 148 -18.67 7.25 15.47
CA SER A 148 -18.11 7.20 16.83
C SER A 148 -18.54 8.37 17.71
N GLN A 149 -19.19 9.40 17.17
CA GLN A 149 -19.73 10.48 17.96
C GLN A 149 -21.04 10.02 18.64
N PRO A 150 -21.12 10.06 19.99
CA PRO A 150 -22.40 9.76 20.65
C PRO A 150 -23.43 10.79 20.20
N SER A 151 -24.58 10.30 19.72
CA SER A 151 -25.72 11.16 19.40
C SER A 151 -26.07 11.99 20.64
N SER A 152 -25.84 13.30 20.57
CA SER A 152 -26.29 14.21 21.62
C SER A 152 -27.79 14.06 21.79
N PRO A 153 -28.31 13.81 23.00
CA PRO A 153 -29.74 13.74 23.20
C PRO A 153 -30.32 15.12 22.87
N LEU A 154 -31.30 15.11 21.98
CA LEU A 154 -32.14 16.27 21.69
C LEU A 154 -32.76 16.78 23.02
N ARG A 155 -32.39 17.98 23.38
CA ARG A 155 -33.08 18.74 24.45
C ARG A 155 -34.34 19.38 23.91
#